data_050ebd61aa5514ff6ba80ec68c542623
#
_entry.id   050ebd61aa5514ff6ba80ec68c542623
#
_cell.length_a   1.000
_cell.length_b   1.000
_cell.length_c   1.000
_cell.angle_alpha   90.00
_cell.angle_beta   90.00
_cell.angle_gamma   90.00
#
_symmetry.space_group_name_H-M   'P 1'
#
loop_
_entity.id
_entity.type
_entity.pdbx_description
1 polymer ?
#
loop_
_entity_poly.entity_id
_entity_poly.type
_entity_poly.pdbx_seq_one_letter_code
_entity_poly.pdbx_strand_id
1 'polypeptide(L)'
;VLAVAPALAACSPEAAPPARADAPVIVPGAPGQSGSGPARSPAEAGPVAADVRFAEAMIPHHRQALEMAGLAAARTGDPLVTAVADRVADGQRPEIAVMESWLRSLGRTPPPAHDHGTGDHGMSGYGMASEEDLTRLRTARGRAFDTLFLTLMIRHHEGAVGMAAQELRRGRDRAMRAMAQDVVSGQQIEIARMRGIQRRLASP
;
A
#
# COMPACT_ATOMS: atom_id res chain seq x y z
N VAL A 1 46.03 48.30 41.44
CA VAL A 1 44.93 47.38 41.14
C VAL A 1 44.24 47.91 39.91
N LEU A 2 44.53 47.32 38.72
CA LEU A 2 43.89 47.68 37.45
C LEU A 2 42.69 46.75 37.25
N ALA A 3 41.50 47.32 37.11
CA ALA A 3 40.29 46.58 36.75
C ALA A 3 40.14 46.56 35.20
N VAL A 4 40.11 45.37 34.62
CA VAL A 4 39.81 45.14 33.20
C VAL A 4 38.34 44.75 33.09
N ALA A 5 37.57 45.55 32.36
CA ALA A 5 36.18 45.23 32.04
C ALA A 5 36.11 44.43 30.72
N PRO A 6 35.29 43.39 30.62
CA PRO A 6 35.11 42.69 29.37
C PRO A 6 34.09 43.42 28.47
N ALA A 7 34.44 43.64 27.19
CA ALA A 7 33.54 44.10 26.16
C ALA A 7 32.64 42.97 25.67
N LEU A 8 31.32 43.17 25.80
CA LEU A 8 30.31 42.27 25.21
C LEU A 8 30.13 42.67 23.74
N ALA A 9 30.55 41.78 22.85
CA ALA A 9 30.24 41.91 21.43
C ALA A 9 28.78 41.47 21.18
N ALA A 10 27.95 42.41 20.76
CA ALA A 10 26.57 42.13 20.32
C ALA A 10 26.60 41.53 18.90
N CYS A 11 26.23 40.25 18.78
CA CYS A 11 25.94 39.63 17.50
C CYS A 11 24.56 40.12 17.03
N SER A 12 24.53 40.92 15.95
CA SER A 12 23.30 41.24 15.22
C SER A 12 22.82 39.98 14.46
N PRO A 13 21.53 39.64 14.49
CA PRO A 13 21.02 38.57 13.66
C PRO A 13 21.04 38.97 12.18
N GLU A 14 21.72 38.19 11.37
CA GLU A 14 21.73 38.31 9.91
C GLU A 14 20.31 38.08 9.37
N ALA A 15 19.81 39.04 8.61
CA ALA A 15 18.48 38.93 7.99
C ALA A 15 18.46 37.82 6.96
N ALA A 16 17.48 36.90 7.09
CA ALA A 16 17.24 35.84 6.12
C ALA A 16 17.00 36.44 4.71
N PRO A 17 17.54 35.81 3.65
CA PRO A 17 17.31 36.29 2.28
C PRO A 17 15.82 36.19 1.94
N PRO A 18 15.28 37.13 1.14
CA PRO A 18 13.88 37.11 0.75
C PRO A 18 13.57 35.83 -0.02
N ALA A 19 12.43 35.19 0.31
CA ALA A 19 11.90 34.03 -0.41
C ALA A 19 11.83 34.40 -1.90
N ARG A 20 12.46 33.58 -2.74
CA ARG A 20 12.33 33.71 -4.20
C ARG A 20 10.86 33.50 -4.55
N ALA A 21 10.24 34.55 -5.10
CA ALA A 21 8.94 34.44 -5.73
C ALA A 21 9.05 33.38 -6.86
N ASP A 22 8.20 32.36 -6.81
CA ASP A 22 8.12 31.35 -7.85
C ASP A 22 7.90 32.02 -9.20
N ALA A 23 8.84 31.86 -10.12
CA ALA A 23 8.71 32.38 -11.46
C ALA A 23 7.50 31.69 -12.15
N PRO A 24 6.62 32.45 -12.83
CA PRO A 24 5.48 31.86 -13.50
C PRO A 24 5.95 30.88 -14.59
N VAL A 25 5.51 29.62 -14.50
CA VAL A 25 5.74 28.64 -15.56
C VAL A 25 4.80 28.96 -16.72
N ILE A 26 5.36 29.38 -17.84
CA ILE A 26 4.59 29.63 -19.08
C ILE A 26 4.40 28.28 -19.77
N VAL A 27 3.18 27.74 -19.76
CA VAL A 27 2.81 26.59 -20.57
C VAL A 27 2.35 27.08 -21.94
N PRO A 28 3.00 26.66 -23.05
CA PRO A 28 2.54 27.05 -24.39
C PRO A 28 1.13 26.48 -24.64
N GLY A 29 0.16 27.36 -24.86
CA GLY A 29 -1.18 26.97 -25.30
C GLY A 29 -1.18 26.59 -26.77
N ALA A 30 -2.23 25.87 -27.21
CA ALA A 30 -2.44 25.62 -28.64
C ALA A 30 -2.58 26.93 -29.43
N PRO A 31 -2.20 26.98 -30.72
CA PRO A 31 -2.26 28.19 -31.54
C PRO A 31 -3.65 28.81 -31.50
N GLY A 32 -3.76 30.05 -30.99
CA GLY A 32 -5.01 30.82 -30.90
C GLY A 32 -5.66 30.90 -29.51
N GLN A 33 -5.09 30.28 -28.46
CA GLN A 33 -5.58 30.45 -27.09
C GLN A 33 -4.53 31.11 -26.20
N SER A 34 -4.74 32.36 -25.84
CA SER A 34 -4.01 33.07 -24.79
C SER A 34 -4.69 32.77 -23.45
N GLY A 35 -4.26 31.67 -22.80
CA GLY A 35 -4.73 31.27 -21.48
C GLY A 35 -3.60 31.37 -20.46
N SER A 36 -3.47 32.49 -19.77
CA SER A 36 -2.63 32.62 -18.58
C SER A 36 -3.41 32.17 -17.35
N GLY A 37 -3.52 30.84 -17.16
CA GLY A 37 -3.90 30.27 -15.89
C GLY A 37 -2.67 29.68 -15.20
N PRO A 38 -2.60 29.67 -13.85
CA PRO A 38 -1.51 28.97 -13.17
C PRO A 38 -1.54 27.50 -13.59
N ALA A 39 -0.39 26.99 -14.08
CA ALA A 39 -0.24 25.56 -14.34
C ALA A 39 -0.49 24.81 -13.04
N ARG A 40 -1.58 24.03 -12.95
CA ARG A 40 -1.81 23.13 -11.81
C ARG A 40 -0.67 22.15 -11.76
N SER A 41 0.06 22.16 -10.64
CA SER A 41 1.06 21.13 -10.37
C SER A 41 0.41 19.75 -10.48
N PRO A 42 1.10 18.72 -10.97
CA PRO A 42 0.57 17.34 -10.98
C PRO A 42 0.07 16.86 -9.62
N ALA A 43 0.56 17.46 -8.52
CA ALA A 43 0.10 17.20 -7.15
C ALA A 43 -1.28 17.79 -6.82
N GLU A 44 -1.85 18.69 -7.65
CA GLU A 44 -3.17 19.30 -7.46
C GLU A 44 -4.28 18.64 -8.31
N ALA A 45 -3.93 17.65 -9.13
CA ALA A 45 -4.93 16.84 -9.80
C ALA A 45 -5.60 15.95 -8.76
N GLY A 46 -6.87 16.19 -8.45
CA GLY A 46 -7.65 15.35 -7.54
C GLY A 46 -7.71 13.88 -8.01
N PRO A 47 -8.21 12.99 -7.15
CA PRO A 47 -8.26 11.55 -7.44
C PRO A 47 -9.03 11.27 -8.72
N VAL A 48 -8.54 10.32 -9.50
CA VAL A 48 -9.18 9.83 -10.71
C VAL A 48 -9.82 8.47 -10.46
N ALA A 49 -10.64 7.99 -11.42
CA ALA A 49 -11.31 6.70 -11.29
C ALA A 49 -10.35 5.51 -11.06
N ALA A 50 -9.07 5.63 -11.43
CA ALA A 50 -8.07 4.59 -11.17
C ALA A 50 -7.77 4.48 -9.68
N ASP A 51 -7.53 5.61 -9.01
CA ASP A 51 -7.23 5.66 -7.56
C ASP A 51 -8.38 5.06 -6.74
N VAL A 52 -9.63 5.41 -7.12
CA VAL A 52 -10.82 4.87 -6.46
C VAL A 52 -10.92 3.35 -6.65
N ARG A 53 -10.77 2.87 -7.88
CA ARG A 53 -10.81 1.43 -8.16
C ARG A 53 -9.70 0.67 -7.43
N PHE A 54 -8.50 1.26 -7.33
CA PHE A 54 -7.40 0.65 -6.58
C PHE A 54 -7.80 0.45 -5.11
N ALA A 55 -8.28 1.48 -4.43
CA ALA A 55 -8.68 1.38 -3.03
C ALA A 55 -9.86 0.41 -2.84
N GLU A 56 -10.92 0.51 -3.68
CA GLU A 56 -12.10 -0.35 -3.62
C GLU A 56 -11.76 -1.83 -3.87
N ALA A 57 -10.77 -2.12 -4.72
CA ALA A 57 -10.34 -3.49 -5.00
C ALA A 57 -9.34 -4.03 -3.96
N MET A 58 -8.41 -3.21 -3.48
CA MET A 58 -7.37 -3.64 -2.56
C MET A 58 -7.91 -3.90 -1.15
N ILE A 59 -8.94 -3.20 -0.70
CA ILE A 59 -9.56 -3.43 0.62
C ILE A 59 -10.06 -4.88 0.78
N PRO A 60 -10.95 -5.41 -0.06
CA PRO A 60 -11.41 -6.81 0.07
C PRO A 60 -10.28 -7.80 -0.19
N HIS A 61 -9.33 -7.47 -1.08
CA HIS A 61 -8.15 -8.27 -1.30
C HIS A 61 -7.33 -8.44 -0.01
N HIS A 62 -6.99 -7.38 0.68
CA HIS A 62 -6.26 -7.42 1.95
C HIS A 62 -7.05 -8.13 3.05
N ARG A 63 -8.38 -7.96 3.11
CA ARG A 63 -9.21 -8.68 4.08
C ARG A 63 -9.12 -10.19 3.91
N GLN A 64 -9.05 -10.70 2.68
CA GLN A 64 -8.86 -12.13 2.46
C GLN A 64 -7.48 -12.59 2.96
N ALA A 65 -6.41 -11.81 2.81
CA ALA A 65 -5.13 -12.14 3.40
C ALA A 65 -5.20 -12.21 4.93
N LEU A 66 -5.91 -11.27 5.57
CA LEU A 66 -6.14 -11.30 7.03
C LEU A 66 -6.92 -12.55 7.46
N GLU A 67 -7.92 -12.99 6.67
CA GLU A 67 -8.64 -14.23 6.93
C GLU A 67 -7.70 -15.43 6.89
N MET A 68 -6.91 -15.58 5.82
CA MET A 68 -5.94 -16.66 5.70
C MET A 68 -4.90 -16.63 6.82
N ALA A 69 -4.35 -15.45 7.14
CA ALA A 69 -3.36 -15.27 8.21
C ALA A 69 -3.93 -15.63 9.59
N GLY A 70 -5.18 -15.27 9.88
CA GLY A 70 -5.86 -15.59 11.13
C GLY A 70 -6.01 -17.10 11.40
N LEU A 71 -5.89 -17.93 10.36
CA LEU A 71 -5.94 -19.39 10.53
C LEU A 71 -4.63 -19.97 11.08
N ALA A 72 -3.51 -19.28 10.92
CA ALA A 72 -2.16 -19.84 11.18
C ALA A 72 -1.98 -20.31 12.62
N ALA A 73 -2.28 -19.48 13.61
CA ALA A 73 -2.04 -19.77 15.04
C ALA A 73 -2.61 -21.12 15.51
N ALA A 74 -3.75 -21.55 14.95
CA ALA A 74 -4.41 -22.80 15.34
C ALA A 74 -4.06 -24.00 14.43
N ARG A 75 -3.26 -23.80 13.39
CA ARG A 75 -3.07 -24.80 12.32
C ARG A 75 -1.64 -25.11 11.97
N THR A 76 -0.71 -24.17 12.15
CA THR A 76 0.73 -24.43 11.95
C THR A 76 1.44 -24.69 13.27
N GLY A 77 2.49 -25.51 13.22
CA GLY A 77 3.51 -25.60 14.29
C GLY A 77 4.83 -24.96 13.87
N ASP A 78 4.91 -24.41 12.66
CA ASP A 78 6.14 -23.79 12.14
C ASP A 78 6.22 -22.31 12.52
N PRO A 79 7.23 -21.90 13.32
CA PRO A 79 7.35 -20.52 13.79
C PRO A 79 7.60 -19.52 12.65
N LEU A 80 8.17 -19.96 11.52
CA LEU A 80 8.37 -19.07 10.37
C LEU A 80 7.05 -18.81 9.64
N VAL A 81 6.16 -19.78 9.56
CA VAL A 81 4.82 -19.60 8.99
C VAL A 81 3.97 -18.70 9.87
N THR A 82 4.02 -18.91 11.20
CA THR A 82 3.38 -17.99 12.18
C THR A 82 3.89 -16.55 11.98
N ALA A 83 5.22 -16.37 11.93
CA ALA A 83 5.81 -15.04 11.76
C ALA A 83 5.47 -14.39 10.39
N VAL A 84 5.19 -15.16 9.34
CA VAL A 84 4.64 -14.61 8.07
C VAL A 84 3.22 -14.12 8.30
N ALA A 85 2.36 -14.95 8.91
CA ALA A 85 0.96 -14.60 9.15
C ALA A 85 0.83 -13.32 10.00
N ASP A 86 1.63 -13.21 11.06
CA ASP A 86 1.67 -12.03 11.92
C ASP A 86 2.06 -10.77 11.14
N ARG A 87 3.13 -10.82 10.34
CA ARG A 87 3.56 -9.68 9.50
C ARG A 87 2.52 -9.27 8.48
N VAL A 88 1.89 -10.23 7.81
CA VAL A 88 0.79 -9.93 6.88
C VAL A 88 -0.34 -9.21 7.62
N ALA A 89 -0.70 -9.67 8.81
CA ALA A 89 -1.75 -9.05 9.61
C ALA A 89 -1.37 -7.62 10.07
N ASP A 90 -0.14 -7.44 10.53
CA ASP A 90 0.35 -6.15 11.05
C ASP A 90 0.53 -5.11 9.93
N GLY A 91 0.95 -5.53 8.74
CA GLY A 91 1.08 -4.65 7.58
C GLY A 91 -0.26 -4.29 6.96
N GLN A 92 -1.13 -5.26 6.72
CA GLN A 92 -2.32 -5.03 5.89
C GLN A 92 -3.51 -4.41 6.65
N ARG A 93 -3.60 -4.55 7.99
CA ARG A 93 -4.64 -3.86 8.78
C ARG A 93 -4.57 -2.33 8.66
N PRO A 94 -3.41 -1.68 8.90
CA PRO A 94 -3.32 -0.23 8.74
C PRO A 94 -3.54 0.22 7.28
N GLU A 95 -3.11 -0.55 6.28
CA GLU A 95 -3.33 -0.22 4.87
C GLU A 95 -4.83 -0.20 4.53
N ILE A 96 -5.61 -1.18 4.99
CA ILE A 96 -7.08 -1.15 4.88
C ILE A 96 -7.64 0.12 5.51
N ALA A 97 -7.25 0.46 6.73
CA ALA A 97 -7.77 1.62 7.44
C ALA A 97 -7.47 2.94 6.70
N VAL A 98 -6.29 3.08 6.12
CA VAL A 98 -5.90 4.24 5.31
C VAL A 98 -6.78 4.34 4.06
N MET A 99 -6.93 3.26 3.30
CA MET A 99 -7.76 3.25 2.09
C MET A 99 -9.23 3.52 2.38
N GLU A 100 -9.78 2.95 3.46
CA GLU A 100 -11.15 3.22 3.89
C GLU A 100 -11.35 4.68 4.29
N SER A 101 -10.41 5.26 5.05
CA SER A 101 -10.45 6.66 5.46
C SER A 101 -10.39 7.57 4.24
N TRP A 102 -9.54 7.25 3.28
CA TRP A 102 -9.41 8.00 2.04
C TRP A 102 -10.72 7.95 1.21
N LEU A 103 -11.34 6.77 1.04
CA LEU A 103 -12.64 6.67 0.35
C LEU A 103 -13.71 7.50 1.04
N ARG A 104 -13.79 7.46 2.39
CA ARG A 104 -14.75 8.28 3.16
C ARG A 104 -14.51 9.77 2.96
N SER A 105 -13.27 10.21 2.85
CA SER A 105 -12.94 11.64 2.59
C SER A 105 -13.46 12.13 1.23
N LEU A 106 -13.70 11.20 0.30
CA LEU A 106 -14.32 11.46 -1.00
C LEU A 106 -15.86 11.31 -0.99
N GLY A 107 -16.47 11.11 0.19
CA GLY A 107 -17.90 10.84 0.31
C GLY A 107 -18.32 9.44 -0.19
N ARG A 108 -17.37 8.51 -0.32
CA ARG A 108 -17.64 7.15 -0.80
C ARG A 108 -17.73 6.17 0.38
N THR A 109 -18.61 5.20 0.24
CA THR A 109 -18.72 4.09 1.20
C THR A 109 -17.66 3.04 0.86
N PRO A 110 -16.75 2.68 1.80
CA PRO A 110 -15.82 1.58 1.58
C PRO A 110 -16.56 0.25 1.37
N PRO A 111 -15.97 -0.72 0.65
CA PRO A 111 -16.53 -2.06 0.50
C PRO A 111 -16.87 -2.68 1.86
N PRO A 112 -18.00 -3.41 1.99
CA PRO A 112 -18.39 -4.04 3.24
C PRO A 112 -17.40 -5.13 3.68
N ALA A 113 -17.39 -5.43 4.99
CA ALA A 113 -16.42 -6.38 5.56
C ALA A 113 -16.62 -7.83 5.08
N HIS A 114 -17.82 -8.17 4.62
CA HIS A 114 -18.21 -9.54 4.23
C HIS A 114 -18.43 -9.71 2.72
N ASP A 115 -17.95 -8.78 1.92
CA ASP A 115 -18.03 -8.94 0.46
C ASP A 115 -16.87 -9.84 -0.01
N HIS A 116 -17.13 -11.14 -0.07
CA HIS A 116 -16.22 -12.14 -0.64
C HIS A 116 -16.20 -12.09 -2.18
N GLY A 117 -16.43 -10.91 -2.75
CA GLY A 117 -16.24 -10.70 -4.19
C GLY A 117 -17.27 -11.42 -5.07
N THR A 118 -18.55 -11.52 -4.63
CA THR A 118 -19.66 -11.96 -5.49
C THR A 118 -20.00 -10.93 -6.57
N GLY A 119 -19.42 -9.73 -6.51
CA GLY A 119 -19.44 -8.76 -7.60
C GLY A 119 -18.38 -9.12 -8.64
N ASP A 120 -18.82 -9.33 -9.87
CA ASP A 120 -18.00 -9.57 -11.08
C ASP A 120 -17.14 -8.33 -11.45
N HIS A 121 -16.30 -7.88 -10.52
CA HIS A 121 -15.40 -6.75 -10.74
C HIS A 121 -14.00 -7.18 -11.22
N GLY A 122 -13.89 -8.36 -11.85
CA GLY A 122 -12.60 -8.83 -12.41
C GLY A 122 -11.55 -9.18 -11.35
N MET A 123 -11.95 -9.36 -10.09
CA MET A 123 -11.06 -9.63 -8.94
C MET A 123 -10.45 -11.03 -8.96
N SER A 124 -11.09 -12.00 -9.61
CA SER A 124 -10.55 -13.38 -9.77
C SER A 124 -9.19 -13.43 -10.49
N GLY A 125 -8.86 -12.37 -11.26
CA GLY A 125 -7.58 -12.25 -11.96
C GLY A 125 -6.39 -11.82 -11.09
N TYR A 126 -6.62 -11.41 -9.82
CA TYR A 126 -5.56 -10.88 -8.95
C TYR A 126 -5.14 -11.85 -7.84
N GLY A 127 -5.13 -13.13 -8.12
CA GLY A 127 -4.57 -14.14 -7.23
C GLY A 127 -5.38 -14.44 -5.97
N MET A 128 -6.61 -13.95 -5.87
CA MET A 128 -7.52 -14.26 -4.77
C MET A 128 -7.67 -15.78 -4.60
N ALA A 129 -7.75 -16.25 -3.36
CA ALA A 129 -8.10 -17.62 -3.06
C ALA A 129 -9.58 -17.87 -3.35
N SER A 130 -9.90 -18.96 -4.01
CA SER A 130 -11.28 -19.39 -4.22
C SER A 130 -11.90 -19.88 -2.90
N GLU A 131 -13.23 -19.96 -2.82
CA GLU A 131 -13.90 -20.51 -1.64
C GLU A 131 -13.51 -21.99 -1.41
N GLU A 132 -13.22 -22.73 -2.47
CA GLU A 132 -12.67 -24.09 -2.36
C GLU A 132 -11.27 -24.06 -1.72
N ASP A 133 -10.38 -23.18 -2.18
CA ASP A 133 -9.05 -22.97 -1.60
C ASP A 133 -9.13 -22.60 -0.11
N LEU A 134 -10.03 -21.69 0.26
CA LEU A 134 -10.24 -21.27 1.64
C LEU A 134 -10.79 -22.43 2.50
N THR A 135 -11.72 -23.21 1.96
CA THR A 135 -12.25 -24.40 2.65
C THR A 135 -11.15 -25.44 2.90
N ARG A 136 -10.32 -25.70 1.92
CA ARG A 136 -9.14 -26.57 2.06
C ARG A 136 -8.19 -26.03 3.12
N LEU A 137 -7.93 -24.72 3.11
CA LEU A 137 -7.03 -24.08 4.08
C LEU A 137 -7.59 -24.15 5.52
N ARG A 138 -8.91 -23.94 5.69
CA ARG A 138 -9.58 -24.01 7.00
C ARG A 138 -9.53 -25.42 7.60
N THR A 139 -9.41 -26.48 6.79
CA THR A 139 -9.37 -27.86 7.24
C THR A 139 -7.95 -28.40 7.42
N ALA A 140 -6.97 -27.88 6.67
CA ALA A 140 -5.58 -28.30 6.73
C ALA A 140 -4.92 -28.03 8.10
N ARG A 141 -3.90 -28.83 8.44
CA ARG A 141 -3.11 -28.71 9.68
C ARG A 141 -1.64 -29.04 9.39
N GLY A 142 -0.72 -28.51 10.25
CA GLY A 142 0.71 -28.81 10.18
C GLY A 142 1.27 -28.53 8.81
N ARG A 143 2.15 -29.36 8.32
CA ARG A 143 2.84 -29.18 7.01
C ARG A 143 1.89 -29.02 5.82
N ALA A 144 0.73 -29.67 5.84
CA ALA A 144 -0.26 -29.50 4.77
C ALA A 144 -0.85 -28.09 4.77
N PHE A 145 -1.14 -27.54 5.95
CA PHE A 145 -1.51 -26.15 6.11
C PHE A 145 -0.39 -25.21 5.63
N ASP A 146 0.83 -25.42 6.11
CA ASP A 146 1.97 -24.55 5.82
C ASP A 146 2.22 -24.42 4.31
N THR A 147 2.23 -25.56 3.61
CA THR A 147 2.44 -25.59 2.16
C THR A 147 1.32 -24.88 1.41
N LEU A 148 0.06 -25.14 1.78
CA LEU A 148 -1.10 -24.54 1.13
C LEU A 148 -1.18 -23.04 1.43
N PHE A 149 -0.99 -22.62 2.69
CA PHE A 149 -0.98 -21.23 3.12
C PHE A 149 0.05 -20.42 2.34
N LEU A 150 1.30 -20.86 2.29
CA LEU A 150 2.36 -20.19 1.57
C LEU A 150 2.07 -20.09 0.07
N THR A 151 1.52 -21.14 -0.52
CA THR A 151 1.17 -21.15 -1.95
C THR A 151 0.08 -20.14 -2.27
N LEU A 152 -0.99 -20.12 -1.47
CA LEU A 152 -2.11 -19.20 -1.66
C LEU A 152 -1.67 -17.76 -1.39
N MET A 153 -0.91 -17.52 -0.31
CA MET A 153 -0.47 -16.19 0.07
C MET A 153 0.54 -15.58 -0.94
N ILE A 154 1.43 -16.38 -1.52
CA ILE A 154 2.32 -15.93 -2.59
C ILE A 154 1.51 -15.48 -3.81
N ARG A 155 0.57 -16.31 -4.29
CA ARG A 155 -0.30 -15.98 -5.43
C ARG A 155 -1.11 -14.71 -5.16
N HIS A 156 -1.64 -14.58 -3.96
CA HIS A 156 -2.40 -13.42 -3.50
C HIS A 156 -1.54 -12.14 -3.52
N HIS A 157 -0.31 -12.20 -2.98
CA HIS A 157 0.62 -11.07 -2.98
C HIS A 157 1.05 -10.67 -4.40
N GLU A 158 1.28 -11.63 -5.29
CA GLU A 158 1.57 -11.34 -6.71
C GLU A 158 0.42 -10.58 -7.37
N GLY A 159 -0.82 -10.90 -7.01
CA GLY A 159 -2.00 -10.17 -7.45
C GLY A 159 -2.05 -8.72 -6.95
N ALA A 160 -1.77 -8.51 -5.67
CA ALA A 160 -1.69 -7.16 -5.08
C ALA A 160 -0.61 -6.30 -5.75
N VAL A 161 0.58 -6.87 -6.00
CA VAL A 161 1.66 -6.20 -6.76
C VAL A 161 1.17 -5.80 -8.15
N GLY A 162 0.40 -6.65 -8.82
CA GLY A 162 -0.22 -6.36 -10.12
C GLY A 162 -1.20 -5.18 -10.07
N MET A 163 -2.08 -5.13 -9.06
CA MET A 163 -3.02 -4.01 -8.84
C MET A 163 -2.27 -2.72 -8.53
N ALA A 164 -1.30 -2.77 -7.63
CA ALA A 164 -0.49 -1.61 -7.26
C ALA A 164 0.32 -1.06 -8.44
N ALA A 165 0.87 -1.93 -9.29
CA ALA A 165 1.54 -1.52 -10.52
C ALA A 165 0.58 -0.83 -11.51
N GLN A 166 -0.70 -1.20 -11.56
CA GLN A 166 -1.70 -0.49 -12.38
C GLN A 166 -2.00 0.89 -11.80
N GLU A 167 -2.12 1.00 -10.47
CA GLU A 167 -2.30 2.28 -9.79
C GLU A 167 -1.13 3.22 -10.09
N LEU A 168 0.12 2.76 -9.98
CA LEU A 168 1.31 3.56 -10.28
C LEU A 168 1.34 4.07 -11.74
N ARG A 169 0.74 3.33 -12.68
CA ARG A 169 0.64 3.77 -14.09
C ARG A 169 -0.51 4.71 -14.39
N ARG A 170 -1.62 4.60 -13.67
CA ARG A 170 -2.90 5.25 -14.04
C ARG A 170 -3.45 6.19 -13.00
N GLY A 171 -3.10 5.99 -11.73
CA GLY A 171 -3.52 6.81 -10.60
C GLY A 171 -2.81 8.17 -10.59
N ARG A 172 -3.45 9.13 -9.95
CA ARG A 172 -2.94 10.51 -9.80
C ARG A 172 -2.94 10.99 -8.37
N ASP A 173 -3.74 10.38 -7.51
CA ASP A 173 -3.79 10.74 -6.10
C ASP A 173 -2.48 10.39 -5.41
N ARG A 174 -1.92 11.34 -4.67
CA ARG A 174 -0.62 11.19 -4.03
C ARG A 174 -0.62 10.10 -2.96
N ALA A 175 -1.71 10.02 -2.17
CA ALA A 175 -1.79 9.04 -1.09
C ALA A 175 -1.95 7.62 -1.64
N MET A 176 -2.80 7.41 -2.65
CA MET A 176 -3.00 6.10 -3.27
C MET A 176 -1.76 5.63 -4.03
N ARG A 177 -1.04 6.52 -4.70
CA ARG A 177 0.23 6.19 -5.34
C ARG A 177 1.33 5.84 -4.35
N ALA A 178 1.41 6.55 -3.20
CA ALA A 178 2.33 6.19 -2.13
C ALA A 178 1.99 4.81 -1.55
N MET A 179 0.71 4.56 -1.24
CA MET A 179 0.21 3.24 -0.82
C MET A 179 0.58 2.15 -1.83
N ALA A 180 0.37 2.37 -3.12
CA ALA A 180 0.72 1.41 -4.16
C ALA A 180 2.24 1.12 -4.20
N GLN A 181 3.09 2.12 -3.98
CA GLN A 181 4.54 1.95 -3.90
C GLN A 181 4.93 1.08 -2.70
N ASP A 182 4.31 1.32 -1.54
CA ASP A 182 4.55 0.56 -0.32
C ASP A 182 4.09 -0.90 -0.48
N VAL A 183 2.92 -1.13 -1.08
CA VAL A 183 2.42 -2.47 -1.43
C VAL A 183 3.39 -3.21 -2.35
N VAL A 184 3.89 -2.59 -3.42
CA VAL A 184 4.86 -3.23 -4.32
C VAL A 184 6.12 -3.63 -3.55
N SER A 185 6.69 -2.71 -2.79
CA SER A 185 7.97 -2.93 -2.09
C SER A 185 7.82 -3.98 -0.99
N GLY A 186 6.82 -3.84 -0.15
CA GLY A 186 6.59 -4.71 1.00
C GLY A 186 6.25 -6.14 0.57
N GLN A 187 5.29 -6.28 -0.35
CA GLN A 187 4.83 -7.60 -0.74
C GLN A 187 5.85 -8.37 -1.60
N GLN A 188 6.71 -7.71 -2.36
CA GLN A 188 7.83 -8.39 -3.02
C GLN A 188 8.82 -9.01 -2.01
N ILE A 189 9.11 -8.31 -0.91
CA ILE A 189 9.95 -8.83 0.18
C ILE A 189 9.26 -10.04 0.84
N GLU A 190 7.95 -9.96 1.09
CA GLU A 190 7.20 -11.06 1.69
C GLU A 190 7.12 -12.28 0.77
N ILE A 191 6.89 -12.10 -0.53
CA ILE A 191 6.94 -13.18 -1.53
C ILE A 191 8.31 -13.88 -1.50
N ALA A 192 9.41 -13.14 -1.50
CA ALA A 192 10.76 -13.72 -1.45
C ALA A 192 10.97 -14.54 -0.17
N ARG A 193 10.50 -14.05 0.98
CA ARG A 193 10.55 -14.74 2.27
C ARG A 193 9.71 -16.01 2.25
N MET A 194 8.47 -15.95 1.80
CA MET A 194 7.57 -17.11 1.70
C MET A 194 8.14 -18.20 0.79
N ARG A 195 8.69 -17.83 -0.36
CA ARG A 195 9.39 -18.77 -1.26
C ARG A 195 10.60 -19.41 -0.59
N GLY A 196 11.33 -18.66 0.25
CA GLY A 196 12.42 -19.22 1.07
C GLY A 196 11.93 -20.30 2.04
N ILE A 197 10.81 -20.06 2.72
CA ILE A 197 10.19 -21.04 3.62
C ILE A 197 9.69 -22.26 2.84
N GLN A 198 9.06 -22.08 1.69
CA GLN A 198 8.62 -23.21 0.84
C GLN A 198 9.78 -24.13 0.46
N ARG A 199 10.92 -23.56 0.04
CA ARG A 199 12.12 -24.37 -0.29
C ARG A 199 12.60 -25.16 0.93
N ARG A 200 12.65 -24.54 2.11
CA ARG A 200 13.02 -25.23 3.36
C ARG A 200 12.05 -26.38 3.70
N LEU A 201 10.76 -26.16 3.54
CA LEU A 201 9.75 -27.19 3.74
C LEU A 201 9.83 -28.32 2.71
N ALA A 202 10.30 -28.07 1.49
CA ALA A 202 10.44 -29.07 0.45
C ALA A 202 11.71 -29.93 0.62
N SER A 203 12.67 -29.49 1.43
CA SER A 203 13.87 -30.28 1.72
C SER A 203 13.54 -31.47 2.64
N PRO A 204 14.13 -32.65 2.38
CA PRO A 204 13.89 -33.85 3.17
C PRO A 204 14.44 -33.75 4.60
#